data_6135c8f06bd961f22fc3206f2084daec
#
_entry.id   6135c8f06bd961f22fc3206f2084daec
#
_cell.length_a   1.000
_cell.length_b   1.000
_cell.length_c   1.000
_cell.angle_alpha   90.00
_cell.angle_beta   90.00
_cell.angle_gamma   90.00
#
_symmetry.space_group_name_H-M   'P 1'
#
loop_
_entity.id
_entity.type
_entity.pdbx_description
1 polymer ?
#
loop_
_entity_poly.entity_id
_entity_poly.type
_entity_poly.pdbx_seq_one_letter_code
_entity_poly.pdbx_strand_id
1 'polypeptide(L)'
;MSLSRRSFVHTLGAGAAGLWITSRGREAGFLDSDALFAQGPSPSIIISSNENPLGCHADVLKGVRGAFAEAGRYPFATVNEVSEAIAKKHGVKRENVLLGAGSTQILRTSTHVFTSKTAGLVAPIPAYEECADYARLVGHPLTGVKLTDDLYMDLDAMQAAAK
;
A
#
# COMPACT_ATOMS: atom_id res chain seq x y z
N MET A 1 -11.54 -30.11 -12.10
CA MET A 1 -12.95 -29.86 -11.76
C MET A 1 -13.23 -28.38 -11.99
N SER A 2 -14.05 -28.03 -12.99
CA SER A 2 -14.45 -26.63 -13.24
C SER A 2 -15.61 -26.28 -12.33
N LEU A 3 -15.44 -25.31 -11.46
CA LEU A 3 -16.53 -24.77 -10.65
C LEU A 3 -17.52 -24.03 -11.57
N SER A 4 -18.81 -24.40 -11.53
CA SER A 4 -19.84 -23.67 -12.26
C SER A 4 -20.08 -22.29 -11.62
N ARG A 5 -20.49 -21.29 -12.44
CA ARG A 5 -20.83 -19.94 -11.92
C ARG A 5 -21.88 -19.99 -10.80
N ARG A 6 -22.78 -20.96 -10.84
CA ARG A 6 -23.82 -21.18 -9.83
C ARG A 6 -23.22 -21.69 -8.51
N SER A 7 -22.26 -22.62 -8.57
CA SER A 7 -21.53 -23.10 -7.38
C SER A 7 -20.69 -22.01 -6.73
N PHE A 8 -20.07 -21.13 -7.53
CA PHE A 8 -19.31 -20.00 -7.03
C PHE A 8 -20.20 -19.01 -6.26
N VAL A 9 -21.37 -18.65 -6.81
CA VAL A 9 -22.33 -17.76 -6.13
C VAL A 9 -22.89 -18.40 -4.85
N HIS A 10 -23.17 -19.70 -4.85
CA HIS A 10 -23.62 -20.40 -3.64
C HIS A 10 -22.55 -20.46 -2.56
N THR A 11 -21.27 -20.63 -2.93
CA THR A 11 -20.16 -20.64 -1.96
C THR A 11 -19.94 -19.25 -1.35
N LEU A 12 -20.03 -18.17 -2.14
CA LEU A 12 -19.99 -16.80 -1.65
C LEU A 12 -21.20 -16.45 -0.77
N GLY A 13 -22.39 -16.86 -1.17
CA GLY A 13 -23.62 -16.64 -0.40
C GLY A 13 -23.62 -17.38 0.94
N ALA A 14 -23.11 -18.61 0.98
CA ALA A 14 -22.98 -19.38 2.22
C ALA A 14 -21.94 -18.79 3.18
N GLY A 15 -20.82 -18.26 2.65
CA GLY A 15 -19.83 -17.53 3.44
C GLY A 15 -20.38 -16.25 4.08
N ALA A 16 -21.13 -15.47 3.32
CA ALA A 16 -21.78 -14.25 3.82
C ALA A 16 -22.90 -14.58 4.83
N ALA A 17 -23.71 -15.61 4.59
CA ALA A 17 -24.75 -16.04 5.52
C ALA A 17 -24.17 -16.62 6.82
N GLY A 18 -23.02 -17.30 6.76
CA GLY A 18 -22.34 -17.82 7.95
C GLY A 18 -21.88 -16.72 8.90
N LEU A 19 -21.41 -15.59 8.37
CA LEU A 19 -21.07 -14.39 9.15
C LEU A 19 -22.32 -13.71 9.78
N TRP A 20 -23.49 -13.84 9.16
CA TRP A 20 -24.75 -13.27 9.67
C TRP A 20 -25.37 -14.10 10.84
N ILE A 21 -25.12 -15.39 10.87
CA ILE A 21 -25.76 -16.29 11.86
C ILE A 21 -25.06 -16.24 13.22
N THR A 22 -23.79 -15.84 13.27
CA THR A 22 -23.02 -15.76 14.54
C THR A 22 -23.19 -14.43 15.28
N SER A 23 -23.88 -13.44 14.70
CA SER A 23 -24.05 -12.10 15.27
C SER A 23 -25.44 -11.80 15.85
N ARG A 24 -26.14 -12.82 16.36
CA ARG A 24 -27.38 -12.57 17.13
C ARG A 24 -27.03 -11.84 18.42
N GLY A 25 -27.22 -10.51 18.43
CA GLY A 25 -27.30 -9.76 19.67
C GLY A 25 -26.52 -8.45 19.75
N ARG A 26 -25.83 -8.02 18.73
CA ARG A 26 -25.25 -6.67 18.70
C ARG A 26 -25.69 -5.94 17.45
N GLU A 27 -26.30 -4.77 17.65
CA GLU A 27 -26.65 -3.86 16.58
C GLU A 27 -25.45 -3.69 15.65
N ALA A 28 -25.67 -3.93 14.37
CA ALA A 28 -24.64 -4.12 13.38
C ALA A 28 -23.84 -2.81 13.11
N GLY A 29 -22.84 -2.58 13.95
CA GLY A 29 -21.65 -1.91 13.47
C GLY A 29 -20.90 -2.88 12.59
N PHE A 30 -20.90 -2.68 11.28
CA PHE A 30 -20.29 -3.58 10.29
C PHE A 30 -18.78 -3.83 10.51
N LEU A 31 -18.15 -3.04 11.39
CA LEU A 31 -16.80 -3.23 11.90
C LEU A 31 -16.81 -2.81 13.38
N ASP A 32 -16.58 -3.76 14.26
CA ASP A 32 -16.19 -3.43 15.62
C ASP A 32 -14.81 -2.74 15.54
N SER A 33 -14.81 -1.41 15.74
CA SER A 33 -13.59 -0.62 15.67
C SER A 33 -12.52 -1.11 16.65
N ASP A 34 -12.96 -1.68 17.79
CA ASP A 34 -12.04 -2.19 18.79
C ASP A 34 -11.41 -3.52 18.36
N ALA A 35 -12.13 -4.34 17.57
CA ALA A 35 -11.58 -5.56 16.99
C ALA A 35 -10.54 -5.30 15.91
N LEU A 36 -10.68 -4.20 15.13
CA LEU A 36 -9.67 -3.80 14.14
C LEU A 36 -8.34 -3.35 14.77
N PHE A 37 -8.40 -2.83 16.01
CA PHE A 37 -7.23 -2.35 16.74
C PHE A 37 -6.81 -3.29 17.90
N ALA A 38 -7.57 -4.34 18.18
CA ALA A 38 -7.23 -5.38 19.13
C ALA A 38 -6.25 -6.38 18.53
N GLN A 39 -5.10 -5.89 18.07
CA GLN A 39 -3.94 -6.78 17.91
C GLN A 39 -3.46 -7.09 19.33
N GLY A 40 -3.89 -8.21 19.87
CA GLY A 40 -3.26 -8.77 21.05
C GLY A 40 -1.76 -8.99 20.82
N PRO A 41 -0.94 -9.05 21.88
CA PRO A 41 0.49 -9.28 21.71
C PRO A 41 0.68 -10.58 20.90
N SER A 42 1.31 -10.45 19.74
CA SER A 42 1.71 -11.61 18.94
C SER A 42 2.70 -12.43 19.77
N PRO A 43 2.51 -13.73 19.93
CA PRO A 43 3.49 -14.58 20.62
C PRO A 43 4.82 -14.69 19.88
N SER A 44 4.90 -14.20 18.64
CA SER A 44 6.05 -14.26 17.77
C SER A 44 6.71 -12.89 17.62
N ILE A 45 8.03 -12.85 17.65
CA ILE A 45 8.82 -11.67 17.27
C ILE A 45 8.78 -11.58 15.75
N ILE A 46 8.16 -10.54 15.20
CA ILE A 46 8.06 -10.31 13.76
C ILE A 46 9.24 -9.44 13.34
N ILE A 47 10.10 -9.98 12.48
CA ILE A 47 11.27 -9.29 11.91
C ILE A 47 11.19 -9.15 10.38
N SER A 48 10.02 -9.43 9.80
CA SER A 48 9.75 -9.29 8.37
C SER A 48 9.11 -7.95 8.04
N SER A 49 9.14 -7.58 6.75
CA SER A 49 8.39 -6.46 6.17
C SER A 49 8.77 -5.06 6.64
N ASN A 50 9.85 -4.88 7.41
CA ASN A 50 10.32 -3.60 7.93
C ASN A 50 9.22 -2.76 8.62
N GLU A 51 8.34 -3.42 9.36
CA GLU A 51 7.27 -2.78 10.11
C GLU A 51 7.82 -1.93 11.26
N ASN A 52 7.06 -0.88 11.64
CA ASN A 52 7.42 -0.09 12.81
C ASN A 52 7.15 -0.89 14.10
N PRO A 53 8.17 -1.34 14.84
CA PRO A 53 7.98 -2.16 16.03
C PRO A 53 7.32 -1.39 17.19
N LEU A 54 7.31 -0.07 17.14
CA LEU A 54 6.67 0.78 18.14
C LEU A 54 5.17 0.96 17.88
N GLY A 55 4.69 0.48 16.73
CA GLY A 55 3.30 0.64 16.31
C GLY A 55 2.94 2.07 15.93
N CYS A 56 1.65 2.37 15.93
CA CYS A 56 1.12 3.67 15.57
C CYS A 56 1.00 4.56 16.81
N HIS A 57 1.31 5.87 16.68
CA HIS A 57 1.15 6.82 17.76
C HIS A 57 -0.31 6.92 18.23
N ALA A 58 -0.52 7.07 19.55
CA ALA A 58 -1.87 7.06 20.14
C ALA A 58 -2.81 8.13 19.56
N ASP A 59 -2.28 9.32 19.25
CA ASP A 59 -3.09 10.40 18.64
C ASP A 59 -3.53 10.04 17.22
N VAL A 60 -2.71 9.32 16.45
CA VAL A 60 -3.08 8.83 15.12
C VAL A 60 -4.22 7.81 15.23
N LEU A 61 -4.11 6.86 16.16
CA LEU A 61 -5.17 5.88 16.41
C LEU A 61 -6.47 6.55 16.86
N LYS A 62 -6.39 7.58 17.72
CA LYS A 62 -7.55 8.38 18.11
C LYS A 62 -8.17 9.11 16.92
N GLY A 63 -7.35 9.71 16.05
CA GLY A 63 -7.82 10.37 14.83
C GLY A 63 -8.51 9.41 13.87
N VAL A 64 -7.94 8.22 13.64
CA VAL A 64 -8.53 7.18 12.79
C VAL A 64 -9.89 6.73 13.34
N ARG A 65 -9.99 6.45 14.65
CA ARG A 65 -11.27 6.10 15.29
C ARG A 65 -12.33 7.20 15.14
N GLY A 66 -11.93 8.47 15.30
CA GLY A 66 -12.83 9.61 15.11
C GLY A 66 -13.35 9.77 13.68
N ALA A 67 -12.58 9.31 12.68
CA ALA A 67 -12.94 9.41 11.28
C ALA A 67 -13.86 8.28 10.77
N PHE A 68 -14.15 7.25 11.56
CA PHE A 68 -15.01 6.13 11.12
C PHE A 68 -16.42 6.56 10.72
N ALA A 69 -16.98 7.59 11.36
CA ALA A 69 -18.29 8.11 10.99
C ALA A 69 -18.32 8.65 9.53
N GLU A 70 -17.17 9.07 9.01
CA GLU A 70 -17.02 9.62 7.66
C GLU A 70 -16.60 8.56 6.62
N ALA A 71 -16.35 7.31 7.03
CA ALA A 71 -15.80 6.26 6.16
C ALA A 71 -16.65 5.96 4.91
N GLY A 72 -17.96 6.28 4.95
CA GLY A 72 -18.86 6.15 3.79
C GLY A 72 -18.83 7.34 2.82
N ARG A 73 -17.99 8.35 3.04
CA ARG A 73 -17.91 9.57 2.24
C ARG A 73 -16.61 9.65 1.45
N TYR A 74 -16.63 10.35 0.32
CA TYR A 74 -15.40 10.69 -0.40
C TYR A 74 -14.63 11.77 0.39
N PRO A 75 -13.35 11.55 0.71
CA PRO A 75 -12.59 12.42 1.62
C PRO A 75 -11.95 13.62 0.89
N PHE A 76 -12.65 14.29 -0.03
CA PHE A 76 -12.07 15.36 -0.86
C PHE A 76 -11.47 16.51 -0.04
N ALA A 77 -12.17 16.96 1.01
CA ALA A 77 -11.67 18.04 1.87
C ALA A 77 -10.40 17.58 2.61
N THR A 78 -10.44 16.44 3.26
CA THR A 78 -9.31 15.88 4.01
C THR A 78 -8.09 15.61 3.12
N VAL A 79 -8.29 15.10 1.89
CA VAL A 79 -7.22 14.92 0.90
C VAL A 79 -6.54 16.25 0.58
N ASN A 80 -7.31 17.33 0.40
CA ASN A 80 -6.75 18.63 0.14
C ASN A 80 -5.97 19.18 1.35
N GLU A 81 -6.56 19.13 2.54
CA GLU A 81 -5.90 19.57 3.80
C GLU A 81 -4.58 18.83 4.03
N VAL A 82 -4.55 17.52 3.88
CA VAL A 82 -3.32 16.70 4.03
C VAL A 82 -2.29 17.09 2.97
N SER A 83 -2.70 17.26 1.71
CA SER A 83 -1.78 17.66 0.64
C SER A 83 -1.18 19.03 0.87
N GLU A 84 -1.97 20.00 1.36
CA GLU A 84 -1.51 21.34 1.73
C GLU A 84 -0.54 21.30 2.91
N ALA A 85 -0.84 20.50 3.94
CA ALA A 85 0.05 20.34 5.10
C ALA A 85 1.40 19.74 4.70
N ILE A 86 1.41 18.72 3.82
CA ILE A 86 2.63 18.12 3.29
C ILE A 86 3.41 19.14 2.44
N ALA A 87 2.73 19.83 1.53
CA ALA A 87 3.35 20.87 0.69
C ALA A 87 4.03 21.95 1.53
N LYS A 88 3.34 22.46 2.54
CA LYS A 88 3.89 23.45 3.48
C LYS A 88 5.11 22.90 4.22
N LYS A 89 5.04 21.65 4.71
CA LYS A 89 6.15 21.02 5.45
C LYS A 89 7.41 20.89 4.60
N HIS A 90 7.25 20.60 3.31
CA HIS A 90 8.37 20.37 2.38
C HIS A 90 8.73 21.59 1.53
N GLY A 91 8.07 22.74 1.70
CA GLY A 91 8.37 23.96 0.94
C GLY A 91 8.06 23.84 -0.55
N VAL A 92 7.10 23.01 -0.93
CA VAL A 92 6.67 22.81 -2.32
C VAL A 92 5.26 23.30 -2.53
N LYS A 93 4.81 23.43 -3.79
CA LYS A 93 3.44 23.79 -4.08
C LYS A 93 2.51 22.60 -3.85
N ARG A 94 1.22 22.86 -3.58
CA ARG A 94 0.21 21.82 -3.36
C ARG A 94 0.10 20.85 -4.53
N GLU A 95 0.20 21.35 -5.78
CA GLU A 95 0.15 20.54 -7.00
C GLU A 95 1.35 19.57 -7.19
N ASN A 96 2.41 19.73 -6.41
CA ASN A 96 3.55 18.80 -6.38
C ASN A 96 3.34 17.63 -5.39
N VAL A 97 2.20 17.58 -4.71
CA VAL A 97 1.88 16.51 -3.74
C VAL A 97 0.78 15.62 -4.28
N LEU A 98 1.10 14.36 -4.47
CA LEU A 98 0.16 13.30 -4.83
C LEU A 98 0.03 12.33 -3.66
N LEU A 99 -1.21 12.06 -3.24
CA LEU A 99 -1.51 11.07 -2.21
C LEU A 99 -1.93 9.75 -2.85
N GLY A 100 -1.61 8.65 -2.18
CA GLY A 100 -2.01 7.31 -2.60
C GLY A 100 -2.25 6.38 -1.39
N ALA A 101 -2.84 5.24 -1.63
CA ALA A 101 -3.05 4.19 -0.64
C ALA A 101 -1.75 3.40 -0.41
N GLY A 102 -0.87 3.98 0.39
CA GLY A 102 0.46 3.45 0.68
C GLY A 102 1.50 3.72 -0.42
N SER A 103 2.77 3.55 -0.06
CA SER A 103 3.90 3.76 -0.97
C SER A 103 3.86 2.83 -2.19
N THR A 104 3.37 1.61 -2.03
CA THR A 104 3.23 0.64 -3.13
C THR A 104 2.42 1.18 -4.30
N GLN A 105 1.29 1.85 -4.04
CA GLN A 105 0.50 2.46 -5.11
C GLN A 105 1.30 3.54 -5.85
N ILE A 106 1.99 4.40 -5.11
CA ILE A 106 2.79 5.48 -5.72
C ILE A 106 3.94 4.90 -6.54
N LEU A 107 4.65 3.91 -6.03
CA LEU A 107 5.75 3.25 -6.73
C LEU A 107 5.29 2.59 -8.04
N ARG A 108 4.17 1.86 -8.01
CA ARG A 108 3.58 1.24 -9.21
C ARG A 108 3.12 2.28 -10.22
N THR A 109 2.43 3.31 -9.77
CA THR A 109 1.97 4.41 -10.64
C THR A 109 3.17 5.12 -11.26
N SER A 110 4.21 5.43 -10.50
CA SER A 110 5.43 6.05 -11.02
C SER A 110 6.10 5.15 -12.05
N THR A 111 6.27 3.88 -11.76
CA THR A 111 6.83 2.92 -12.71
C THR A 111 5.99 2.89 -14.00
N HIS A 112 4.67 2.86 -13.90
CA HIS A 112 3.79 2.82 -15.05
C HIS A 112 3.89 4.08 -15.94
N VAL A 113 3.98 5.25 -15.30
CA VAL A 113 4.02 6.55 -16.00
C VAL A 113 5.38 6.81 -16.66
N PHE A 114 6.47 6.43 -15.98
CA PHE A 114 7.82 6.76 -16.44
C PHE A 114 8.51 5.65 -17.23
N THR A 115 7.87 4.47 -17.39
CA THR A 115 8.39 3.38 -18.21
C THR A 115 7.41 2.97 -19.30
N SER A 116 7.89 2.24 -20.29
CA SER A 116 7.09 1.70 -21.40
C SER A 116 7.72 0.42 -21.93
N LYS A 117 7.14 -0.18 -22.96
CA LYS A 117 7.75 -1.32 -23.68
C LYS A 117 9.10 -1.01 -24.32
N THR A 118 9.42 0.26 -24.55
CA THR A 118 10.64 0.73 -25.19
C THR A 118 11.51 1.61 -24.29
N ALA A 119 11.00 2.02 -23.12
CA ALA A 119 11.73 2.80 -22.11
C ALA A 119 11.68 2.03 -20.79
N GLY A 120 12.76 1.34 -20.47
CA GLY A 120 12.85 0.44 -19.32
C GLY A 120 13.09 1.14 -18.00
N LEU A 121 13.03 0.34 -16.93
CA LEU A 121 13.44 0.72 -15.58
C LEU A 121 14.90 0.32 -15.36
N VAL A 122 15.70 1.22 -14.81
CA VAL A 122 17.01 0.89 -14.23
C VAL A 122 16.86 0.83 -12.72
N ALA A 123 17.23 -0.29 -12.10
CA ALA A 123 17.08 -0.49 -10.66
C ALA A 123 18.34 -1.11 -10.05
N PRO A 124 18.71 -0.73 -8.81
CA PRO A 124 19.79 -1.40 -8.09
C PRO A 124 19.36 -2.82 -7.67
N ILE A 125 20.30 -3.77 -7.62
CA ILE A 125 20.06 -5.15 -7.19
C ILE A 125 21.20 -5.59 -6.24
N PRO A 126 20.87 -6.06 -5.02
CA PRO A 126 19.54 -6.14 -4.39
C PRO A 126 19.02 -4.79 -3.89
N ALA A 127 17.71 -4.61 -3.90
CA ALA A 127 17.00 -3.43 -3.36
C ALA A 127 15.53 -3.78 -3.06
N TYR A 128 14.73 -2.79 -2.63
CA TYR A 128 13.29 -2.98 -2.53
C TYR A 128 12.68 -3.18 -3.93
N GLU A 129 12.05 -4.33 -4.15
CA GLU A 129 11.78 -4.88 -5.47
C GLU A 129 10.48 -4.39 -6.13
N GLU A 130 9.66 -3.60 -5.44
CA GLU A 130 8.30 -3.24 -5.87
C GLU A 130 8.24 -2.64 -7.28
N CYS A 131 9.14 -1.69 -7.60
CA CYS A 131 9.18 -1.09 -8.94
C CYS A 131 9.66 -2.09 -10.01
N ALA A 132 10.66 -2.91 -9.65
CA ALA A 132 11.22 -3.91 -10.55
C ALA A 132 10.19 -5.01 -10.87
N ASP A 133 9.49 -5.49 -9.86
CA ASP A 133 8.45 -6.51 -10.03
C ASP A 133 7.25 -5.99 -10.80
N TYR A 134 6.87 -4.73 -10.56
CA TYR A 134 5.79 -4.12 -11.33
C TYR A 134 6.19 -3.89 -12.80
N ALA A 135 7.42 -3.46 -13.07
CA ALA A 135 7.91 -3.34 -14.46
C ALA A 135 7.87 -4.68 -15.19
N ARG A 136 8.32 -5.77 -14.54
CA ARG A 136 8.20 -7.14 -15.10
C ARG A 136 6.75 -7.54 -15.35
N LEU A 137 5.86 -7.26 -14.39
CA LEU A 137 4.43 -7.58 -14.48
C LEU A 137 3.75 -6.94 -15.69
N VAL A 138 4.09 -5.68 -15.99
CA VAL A 138 3.51 -4.94 -17.12
C VAL A 138 4.29 -5.13 -18.43
N GLY A 139 5.35 -5.94 -18.43
CA GLY A 139 6.16 -6.26 -19.60
C GLY A 139 7.05 -5.11 -20.05
N HIS A 140 7.48 -4.25 -19.14
CA HIS A 140 8.46 -3.21 -19.41
C HIS A 140 9.89 -3.72 -19.16
N PRO A 141 10.88 -3.32 -19.97
CA PRO A 141 12.27 -3.73 -19.80
C PRO A 141 12.81 -3.32 -18.42
N LEU A 142 13.63 -4.17 -17.83
CA LEU A 142 14.30 -3.93 -16.56
C LEU A 142 15.80 -4.16 -16.71
N THR A 143 16.60 -3.18 -16.37
CA THR A 143 18.06 -3.29 -16.27
C THR A 143 18.45 -3.21 -14.80
N GLY A 144 18.96 -4.34 -14.26
CA GLY A 144 19.48 -4.40 -12.89
C GLY A 144 20.94 -3.99 -12.82
N VAL A 145 21.28 -3.10 -11.92
CA VAL A 145 22.67 -2.68 -11.62
C VAL A 145 23.06 -3.17 -10.25
N LYS A 146 24.20 -3.86 -10.14
CA LYS A 146 24.69 -4.33 -8.84
C LYS A 146 25.07 -3.15 -7.94
N LEU A 147 24.88 -3.34 -6.64
CA LEU A 147 25.42 -2.42 -5.65
C LEU A 147 26.95 -2.44 -5.66
N THR A 148 27.57 -1.39 -5.16
CA THR A 148 29.01 -1.38 -4.87
C THR A 148 29.36 -2.39 -3.78
N ASP A 149 30.65 -2.68 -3.58
CA ASP A 149 31.12 -3.61 -2.52
C ASP A 149 30.72 -3.14 -1.11
N ASP A 150 30.55 -1.82 -0.93
CA ASP A 150 30.05 -1.21 0.32
C ASP A 150 28.52 -1.16 0.41
N LEU A 151 27.82 -1.85 -0.48
CA LEU A 151 26.35 -1.94 -0.55
C LEU A 151 25.62 -0.61 -0.82
N TYR A 152 26.30 0.35 -1.48
CA TYR A 152 25.65 1.56 -1.98
C TYR A 152 25.18 1.39 -3.43
N MET A 153 24.24 2.24 -3.85
CA MET A 153 23.84 2.32 -5.26
C MET A 153 25.02 2.85 -6.10
N ASP A 154 25.39 2.12 -7.14
CA ASP A 154 26.36 2.59 -8.14
C ASP A 154 25.65 3.54 -9.11
N LEU A 155 25.63 4.83 -8.76
CA LEU A 155 24.91 5.84 -9.55
C LEU A 155 25.53 6.05 -10.93
N ASP A 156 26.84 5.88 -11.06
CA ASP A 156 27.53 6.04 -12.34
C ASP A 156 27.16 4.88 -13.30
N ALA A 157 27.17 3.65 -12.78
CA ALA A 157 26.73 2.49 -13.56
C ALA A 157 25.23 2.58 -13.89
N MET A 158 24.38 3.04 -12.96
CA MET A 158 22.95 3.25 -13.22
C MET A 158 22.71 4.31 -14.29
N GLN A 159 23.46 5.43 -14.25
CA GLN A 159 23.38 6.47 -15.27
C GLN A 159 23.86 5.97 -16.65
N ALA A 160 24.90 5.15 -16.67
CA ALA A 160 25.36 4.52 -17.91
C ALA A 160 24.34 3.56 -18.50
N ALA A 161 23.63 2.81 -17.64
CA ALA A 161 22.58 1.88 -18.04
C ALA A 161 21.27 2.56 -18.48
N ALA A 162 21.06 3.82 -18.13
CA ALA A 162 19.86 4.59 -18.49
C ALA A 162 19.95 5.28 -19.86
N LYS A 163 21.09 5.20 -20.56
CA LYS A 163 21.33 5.76 -21.92
C LYS A 163 20.91 4.75 -22.98
#